data_9e8bc3bdbaaa841439358380a4b51588
#
_entry.id   9e8bc3bdbaaa841439358380a4b51588
#
_cell.length_a   1.000
_cell.length_b   1.000
_cell.length_c   1.000
_cell.angle_alpha   90.00
_cell.angle_beta   90.00
_cell.angle_gamma   90.00
#
_symmetry.space_group_name_H-M   'P 1'
#
loop_
_entity.id
_entity.type
_entity.pdbx_description
1 polymer ?
#
loop_
_entity_poly.entity_id
_entity_poly.type
_entity_poly.pdbx_seq_one_letter_code
_entity_poly.pdbx_strand_id
1 'polypeptide(L)'
;LLKLINKFDLKMEDFENTECRASRFNQPVEKVTDLVPFLFQSGYLTIKDYKSFITDSDIMETYTLGYPNGEVRTALADSLFRNYYKVNDSIALRTAYMDFMQNDDIDVFIEHLKIFFDGFPFSMNNEKENELHYHSILYTVLTSFGADISANQETALGKADLVLKMPKTIYVIEI
;
A
#
# COMPACT_ATOMS: atom_id res chain seq x y z
N LEU A 1 13.90 -2.48 -8.69
CA LEU A 1 12.54 -2.16 -8.25
C LEU A 1 12.54 -0.99 -7.26
N LEU A 2 13.16 -1.11 -6.08
CA LEU A 2 13.13 -0.08 -5.03
C LEU A 2 13.61 1.30 -5.50
N LYS A 3 14.70 1.38 -6.27
CA LYS A 3 15.17 2.64 -6.87
C LYS A 3 14.15 3.27 -7.83
N LEU A 4 13.33 2.46 -8.47
CA LEU A 4 12.30 2.92 -9.39
C LEU A 4 11.06 3.40 -8.61
N ILE A 5 10.66 2.68 -7.57
CA ILE A 5 9.56 3.11 -6.68
C ILE A 5 9.87 4.48 -6.10
N ASN A 6 11.09 4.68 -5.58
CA ASN A 6 11.57 5.97 -5.09
C ASN A 6 11.54 7.08 -6.15
N LYS A 7 12.00 6.75 -7.37
CA LYS A 7 12.05 7.72 -8.46
C LYS A 7 10.68 8.22 -8.89
N PHE A 8 9.65 7.38 -8.75
CA PHE A 8 8.29 7.68 -9.19
C PHE A 8 7.35 8.05 -8.04
N ASP A 9 7.87 8.16 -6.81
CA ASP A 9 7.10 8.44 -5.58
C ASP A 9 5.83 7.59 -5.47
N LEU A 10 5.97 6.28 -5.76
CA LEU A 10 4.85 5.36 -5.84
C LEU A 10 4.57 4.74 -4.48
N LYS A 11 3.32 4.66 -4.16
CA LYS A 11 2.78 4.12 -2.93
C LYS A 11 2.24 2.70 -3.16
N MET A 12 2.31 1.86 -2.14
CA MET A 12 1.82 0.48 -2.25
C MET A 12 0.32 0.41 -2.56
N GLU A 13 -0.44 1.31 -1.96
CA GLU A 13 -1.88 1.43 -2.15
C GLU A 13 -2.29 1.76 -3.59
N ASP A 14 -1.41 2.43 -4.34
CA ASP A 14 -1.66 2.78 -5.75
C ASP A 14 -1.74 1.54 -6.66
N PHE A 15 -1.24 0.40 -6.20
CA PHE A 15 -1.25 -0.85 -6.97
C PHE A 15 -2.40 -1.79 -6.61
N GLU A 16 -3.19 -1.46 -5.59
CA GLU A 16 -4.41 -2.19 -5.29
C GLU A 16 -5.56 -1.67 -6.16
N ASN A 17 -6.18 -2.56 -6.93
CA ASN A 17 -7.32 -2.22 -7.80
C ASN A 17 -7.03 -1.16 -8.88
N THR A 18 -5.82 -1.16 -9.43
CA THR A 18 -5.46 -0.26 -10.53
C THR A 18 -6.20 -0.63 -11.81
N GLU A 19 -7.12 0.20 -12.25
CA GLU A 19 -7.82 0.02 -13.54
C GLU A 19 -6.96 0.54 -14.70
N CYS A 20 -6.78 -0.28 -15.74
CA CYS A 20 -6.02 0.10 -16.92
C CYS A 20 -6.38 -0.73 -18.15
N ARG A 21 -5.94 -0.27 -19.32
CA ARG A 21 -6.02 -1.04 -20.57
C ARG A 21 -4.82 -1.98 -20.71
N ALA A 22 -4.97 -3.04 -21.51
CA ALA A 22 -3.88 -4.00 -21.80
C ALA A 22 -2.61 -3.29 -22.33
N SER A 23 -2.76 -2.23 -23.11
CA SER A 23 -1.65 -1.42 -23.61
C SER A 23 -0.76 -0.81 -22.52
N ARG A 24 -1.26 -0.65 -21.28
CA ARG A 24 -0.46 -0.08 -20.18
C ARG A 24 0.48 -1.11 -19.57
N PHE A 25 0.04 -2.33 -19.30
CA PHE A 25 0.86 -3.33 -18.61
C PHE A 25 1.61 -4.27 -19.57
N ASN A 26 1.25 -4.29 -20.84
CA ASN A 26 1.88 -5.12 -21.88
C ASN A 26 2.93 -4.34 -22.70
N GLN A 27 3.54 -3.31 -22.11
CA GLN A 27 4.61 -2.54 -22.77
C GLN A 27 5.98 -3.14 -22.51
N PRO A 28 6.94 -3.01 -23.47
CA PRO A 28 8.34 -3.32 -23.21
C PRO A 28 8.91 -2.49 -22.05
N VAL A 29 9.65 -3.12 -21.16
CA VAL A 29 10.20 -2.50 -19.92
C VAL A 29 11.45 -1.64 -20.18
N GLU A 30 11.86 -1.49 -21.42
CA GLU A 30 13.11 -0.80 -21.83
C GLU A 30 13.13 0.71 -21.50
N LYS A 31 11.95 1.33 -21.44
CA LYS A 31 11.79 2.73 -21.02
C LYS A 31 10.83 2.80 -19.84
N VAL A 32 11.37 2.73 -18.63
CA VAL A 32 10.56 2.78 -17.41
C VAL A 32 10.05 4.20 -17.19
N THR A 33 8.93 4.52 -17.82
CA THR A 33 8.12 5.73 -17.56
C THR A 33 6.91 5.42 -16.66
N ASP A 34 6.55 4.15 -16.54
CA ASP A 34 5.47 3.61 -15.70
C ASP A 34 5.96 2.31 -15.05
N LEU A 35 5.70 2.10 -13.76
CA LEU A 35 6.10 0.87 -13.06
C LEU A 35 5.11 -0.28 -13.22
N VAL A 36 3.88 -0.01 -13.62
CA VAL A 36 2.85 -1.05 -13.78
C VAL A 36 3.30 -2.17 -14.72
N PRO A 37 3.86 -1.90 -15.92
CA PRO A 37 4.37 -2.96 -16.79
C PRO A 37 5.45 -3.82 -16.13
N PHE A 38 6.38 -3.18 -15.42
CA PHE A 38 7.46 -3.88 -14.71
C PHE A 38 6.92 -4.77 -13.60
N LEU A 39 6.04 -4.25 -12.75
CA LEU A 39 5.43 -4.99 -11.65
C LEU A 39 4.58 -6.15 -12.14
N PHE A 40 3.83 -5.96 -13.23
CA PHE A 40 3.03 -6.99 -13.85
C PHE A 40 3.91 -8.11 -14.44
N GLN A 41 4.89 -7.76 -15.25
CA GLN A 41 5.77 -8.74 -15.91
C GLN A 41 6.70 -9.47 -14.94
N SER A 42 7.05 -8.85 -13.80
CA SER A 42 7.83 -9.49 -12.74
C SER A 42 6.97 -10.25 -11.71
N GLY A 43 5.65 -10.31 -11.89
CA GLY A 43 4.75 -11.08 -11.04
C GLY A 43 4.36 -10.44 -9.71
N TYR A 44 4.68 -9.15 -9.51
CA TYR A 44 4.20 -8.39 -8.35
C TYR A 44 2.74 -7.96 -8.49
N LEU A 45 2.25 -7.84 -9.74
CA LEU A 45 0.84 -7.58 -10.05
C LEU A 45 0.27 -8.70 -10.92
N THR A 46 -1.04 -8.90 -10.82
CA THR A 46 -1.81 -9.82 -11.65
C THR A 46 -3.16 -9.20 -12.02
N ILE A 47 -3.83 -9.78 -13.00
CA ILE A 47 -5.21 -9.41 -13.34
C ILE A 47 -6.15 -9.98 -12.28
N LYS A 48 -6.91 -9.10 -11.62
CA LYS A 48 -7.93 -9.44 -10.63
C LYS A 48 -9.32 -9.48 -11.22
N ASP A 49 -9.59 -8.57 -12.17
CA ASP A 49 -10.88 -8.45 -12.82
C ASP A 49 -10.73 -7.94 -14.25
N TYR A 50 -11.73 -8.19 -15.07
CA TYR A 50 -11.78 -7.82 -16.47
C TYR A 50 -13.19 -7.38 -16.84
N LYS A 51 -13.30 -6.23 -17.50
CA LYS A 51 -14.55 -5.69 -18.04
C LYS A 51 -14.38 -5.42 -19.53
N SER A 52 -15.36 -5.83 -20.32
CA SER A 52 -15.42 -5.58 -21.76
C SER A 52 -16.72 -4.88 -22.11
N PHE A 53 -16.61 -3.81 -22.86
CA PHE A 53 -17.76 -3.06 -23.38
C PHE A 53 -17.66 -3.02 -24.91
N ILE A 54 -18.72 -3.48 -25.59
CA ILE A 54 -18.81 -3.42 -27.03
C ILE A 54 -19.56 -2.14 -27.38
N THR A 55 -18.92 -1.30 -28.19
CA THR A 55 -19.51 -0.12 -28.82
C THR A 55 -19.70 -0.36 -30.31
N ASP A 56 -20.45 0.49 -31.00
CA ASP A 56 -20.70 0.35 -32.45
C ASP A 56 -19.41 0.37 -33.32
N SER A 57 -18.31 0.89 -32.76
CA SER A 57 -17.04 1.10 -33.49
C SER A 57 -15.83 0.42 -32.88
N ASP A 58 -15.91 -0.08 -31.61
CA ASP A 58 -14.74 -0.62 -30.93
C ASP A 58 -15.13 -1.53 -29.75
N ILE A 59 -14.17 -2.35 -29.30
CA ILE A 59 -14.25 -3.13 -28.05
C ILE A 59 -13.37 -2.43 -27.03
N MET A 60 -13.98 -1.86 -26.00
CA MET A 60 -13.27 -1.26 -24.87
C MET A 60 -13.04 -2.32 -23.79
N GLU A 61 -11.77 -2.61 -23.50
CA GLU A 61 -11.37 -3.56 -22.46
C GLU A 61 -10.69 -2.81 -21.32
N THR A 62 -11.10 -3.10 -20.10
CA THR A 62 -10.51 -2.59 -18.86
C THR A 62 -10.15 -3.75 -17.95
N TYR A 63 -8.93 -3.73 -17.46
CA TYR A 63 -8.38 -4.70 -16.55
C TYR A 63 -8.16 -4.07 -15.19
N THR A 64 -8.53 -4.76 -14.14
CA THR A 64 -8.18 -4.38 -12.76
C THR A 64 -6.98 -5.20 -12.33
N LEU A 65 -5.88 -4.53 -12.03
CA LEU A 65 -4.64 -5.15 -11.53
C LEU A 65 -4.59 -5.03 -10.01
N GLY A 66 -3.92 -6.00 -9.37
CA GLY A 66 -3.67 -6.00 -7.94
C GLY A 66 -2.63 -7.05 -7.57
N TYR A 67 -2.25 -7.11 -6.29
CA TYR A 67 -1.29 -8.10 -5.81
C TYR A 67 -1.85 -9.53 -5.99
N PRO A 68 -1.03 -10.51 -6.43
CA PRO A 68 -1.50 -11.88 -6.66
C PRO A 68 -2.08 -12.52 -5.39
N ASN A 69 -1.40 -12.32 -4.27
CA ASN A 69 -1.76 -12.85 -2.95
C ASN A 69 -1.14 -12.01 -1.83
N GLY A 70 -1.51 -12.33 -0.57
CA GLY A 70 -0.99 -11.65 0.61
C GLY A 70 0.52 -11.81 0.81
N GLU A 71 1.11 -12.95 0.41
CA GLU A 71 2.54 -13.18 0.56
C GLU A 71 3.36 -12.22 -0.30
N VAL A 72 3.00 -12.05 -1.58
CA VAL A 72 3.67 -11.10 -2.49
C VAL A 72 3.50 -9.67 -2.00
N ARG A 73 2.29 -9.30 -1.56
CA ARG A 73 1.99 -7.98 -0.97
C ARG A 73 2.87 -7.70 0.25
N THR A 74 2.90 -8.62 1.21
CA THR A 74 3.69 -8.50 2.45
C THR A 74 5.18 -8.47 2.17
N ALA A 75 5.69 -9.31 1.26
CA ALA A 75 7.10 -9.34 0.89
C ALA A 75 7.56 -8.04 0.23
N LEU A 76 6.71 -7.43 -0.62
CA LEU A 76 7.01 -6.12 -1.21
C LEU A 76 7.00 -5.03 -0.13
N ALA A 77 6.01 -5.03 0.76
CA ALA A 77 5.93 -4.09 1.88
C ALA A 77 7.15 -4.18 2.81
N ASP A 78 7.56 -5.38 3.20
CA ASP A 78 8.74 -5.60 4.04
C ASP A 78 10.02 -5.11 3.36
N SER A 79 10.14 -5.32 2.05
CA SER A 79 11.26 -4.84 1.25
C SER A 79 11.30 -3.30 1.16
N LEU A 80 10.16 -2.65 0.98
CA LEU A 80 10.03 -1.20 0.99
C LEU A 80 10.33 -0.63 2.37
N PHE A 81 9.75 -1.21 3.39
CA PHE A 81 9.93 -0.79 4.78
C PHE A 81 11.40 -0.77 5.18
N ARG A 82 12.14 -1.86 4.96
CA ARG A 82 13.56 -1.96 5.30
C ARG A 82 14.46 -1.06 4.46
N ASN A 83 14.22 -0.96 3.18
CA ASN A 83 15.18 -0.33 2.26
C ASN A 83 14.84 1.14 1.95
N TYR A 84 13.56 1.49 1.96
CA TYR A 84 13.10 2.84 1.65
C TYR A 84 13.08 3.72 2.87
N TYR A 85 12.38 3.26 3.91
CA TYR A 85 12.26 4.03 5.15
C TYR A 85 13.49 3.93 6.05
N LYS A 86 14.47 3.07 5.70
CA LYS A 86 15.73 2.87 6.44
C LYS A 86 15.53 2.60 7.94
N VAL A 87 14.44 1.98 8.29
CA VAL A 87 14.11 1.64 9.67
C VAL A 87 14.84 0.38 10.04
N ASN A 88 15.89 0.52 10.84
CA ASN A 88 16.73 -0.59 11.27
C ASN A 88 16.12 -1.38 12.44
N ASP A 89 15.14 -0.82 13.16
CA ASP A 89 14.56 -1.46 14.35
C ASP A 89 13.03 -1.34 14.38
N SER A 90 12.38 -2.27 13.70
CA SER A 90 10.93 -2.42 13.74
C SER A 90 10.45 -3.51 14.71
N ILE A 91 11.38 -4.15 15.45
CA ILE A 91 11.05 -5.30 16.29
C ILE A 91 10.07 -4.89 17.38
N ALA A 92 10.34 -3.78 18.09
CA ALA A 92 9.48 -3.29 19.16
C ALA A 92 8.07 -2.95 18.63
N LEU A 93 7.97 -2.25 17.51
CA LEU A 93 6.69 -1.90 16.89
C LEU A 93 5.94 -3.16 16.40
N ARG A 94 6.65 -4.12 15.81
CA ARG A 94 6.06 -5.39 15.37
C ARG A 94 5.56 -6.21 16.56
N THR A 95 6.31 -6.24 17.66
CA THR A 95 5.89 -6.92 18.90
C THR A 95 4.64 -6.26 19.48
N ALA A 96 4.62 -4.93 19.57
CA ALA A 96 3.46 -4.18 20.03
C ALA A 96 2.22 -4.42 19.13
N TYR A 97 2.41 -4.54 17.80
CA TYR A 97 1.33 -4.93 16.89
C TYR A 97 0.83 -6.34 17.15
N MET A 98 1.72 -7.31 17.41
CA MET A 98 1.33 -8.69 17.73
C MET A 98 0.57 -8.77 19.07
N ASP A 99 1.00 -8.01 20.07
CA ASP A 99 0.31 -7.91 21.35
C ASP A 99 -1.07 -7.28 21.19
N PHE A 100 -1.18 -6.22 20.39
CA PHE A 100 -2.45 -5.62 20.02
C PHE A 100 -3.39 -6.64 19.34
N MET A 101 -2.87 -7.43 18.38
CA MET A 101 -3.62 -8.49 17.71
C MET A 101 -4.18 -9.55 18.66
N GLN A 102 -3.44 -9.88 19.71
CA GLN A 102 -3.83 -10.92 20.65
C GLN A 102 -4.76 -10.42 21.75
N ASN A 103 -4.51 -9.23 22.26
CA ASN A 103 -5.13 -8.71 23.49
C ASN A 103 -6.16 -7.61 23.21
N ASP A 104 -6.26 -7.13 21.95
CA ASP A 104 -7.14 -6.02 21.55
C ASP A 104 -6.83 -4.71 22.31
N ASP A 105 -5.58 -4.55 22.79
CA ASP A 105 -5.08 -3.37 23.48
C ASP A 105 -4.33 -2.46 22.51
N ILE A 106 -5.05 -1.47 21.99
CA ILE A 106 -4.51 -0.53 21.00
C ILE A 106 -3.57 0.50 21.61
N ASP A 107 -3.68 0.82 22.89
CA ASP A 107 -2.97 1.95 23.52
C ASP A 107 -1.45 1.75 23.46
N VAL A 108 -0.98 0.56 23.80
CA VAL A 108 0.45 0.20 23.73
C VAL A 108 0.96 0.28 22.27
N PHE A 109 0.17 -0.18 21.33
CA PHE A 109 0.54 -0.10 19.91
C PHE A 109 0.64 1.35 19.42
N ILE A 110 -0.29 2.23 19.82
CA ILE A 110 -0.26 3.67 19.51
C ILE A 110 0.98 4.36 20.10
N GLU A 111 1.38 4.01 21.32
CA GLU A 111 2.61 4.54 21.93
C GLU A 111 3.85 4.17 21.10
N HIS A 112 3.97 2.93 20.67
CA HIS A 112 5.07 2.47 19.83
C HIS A 112 5.03 3.11 18.42
N LEU A 113 3.85 3.35 17.86
CA LEU A 113 3.70 4.09 16.61
C LEU A 113 4.19 5.54 16.74
N LYS A 114 3.88 6.22 17.83
CA LYS A 114 4.39 7.58 18.08
C LYS A 114 5.91 7.60 18.12
N ILE A 115 6.52 6.70 18.92
CA ILE A 115 7.99 6.58 18.99
C ILE A 115 8.58 6.29 17.60
N PHE A 116 7.93 5.44 16.83
CA PHE A 116 8.35 5.10 15.47
C PHE A 116 8.34 6.35 14.56
N PHE A 117 7.24 7.11 14.57
CA PHE A 117 7.11 8.32 13.75
C PHE A 117 8.02 9.47 14.20
N ASP A 118 8.31 9.59 15.49
CA ASP A 118 9.28 10.57 16.04
C ASP A 118 10.71 10.34 15.50
N GLY A 119 11.02 9.13 15.04
CA GLY A 119 12.30 8.79 14.41
C GLY A 119 12.44 9.28 12.96
N PHE A 120 11.37 9.79 12.33
CA PHE A 120 11.43 10.30 10.96
C PHE A 120 11.81 11.77 10.91
N PRO A 121 12.78 12.16 10.06
CA PRO A 121 13.16 13.57 9.93
C PRO A 121 11.99 14.39 9.37
N PHE A 122 11.62 15.43 10.07
CA PHE A 122 10.60 16.41 9.68
C PHE A 122 11.17 17.30 8.55
N SER A 123 11.17 16.80 7.32
CA SER A 123 11.78 17.51 6.17
C SER A 123 10.76 18.09 5.18
N MET A 124 9.47 17.99 5.46
CA MET A 124 8.41 18.45 4.55
C MET A 124 7.77 19.74 5.06
N ASN A 125 7.80 20.79 4.24
CA ASN A 125 7.25 22.11 4.55
C ASN A 125 5.75 22.26 4.23
N ASN A 126 5.06 21.15 3.86
CA ASN A 126 3.66 21.18 3.42
C ASN A 126 2.84 20.14 4.20
N GLU A 127 1.81 20.61 4.93
CA GLU A 127 0.98 19.75 5.78
C GLU A 127 0.32 18.60 5.00
N LYS A 128 -0.18 18.86 3.77
CA LYS A 128 -0.79 17.82 2.93
C LYS A 128 0.19 16.76 2.44
N GLU A 129 1.44 17.16 2.15
CA GLU A 129 2.49 16.21 1.79
C GLU A 129 2.89 15.35 2.98
N ASN A 130 2.88 15.93 4.19
CA ASN A 130 3.12 15.18 5.43
C ASN A 130 2.02 14.14 5.69
N GLU A 131 0.75 14.52 5.61
CA GLU A 131 -0.41 13.63 5.79
C GLU A 131 -0.31 12.43 4.83
N LEU A 132 -0.15 12.68 3.54
CA LEU A 132 0.01 11.62 2.52
C LEU A 132 1.23 10.74 2.78
N HIS A 133 2.30 11.30 3.31
CA HIS A 133 3.52 10.56 3.65
C HIS A 133 3.28 9.64 4.85
N TYR A 134 2.68 10.13 5.93
CA TYR A 134 2.34 9.32 7.11
C TYR A 134 1.35 8.21 6.78
N HIS A 135 0.35 8.52 5.96
CA HIS A 135 -0.60 7.53 5.45
C HIS A 135 0.12 6.36 4.75
N SER A 136 0.98 6.66 3.79
CA SER A 136 1.72 5.64 3.04
C SER A 136 2.69 4.83 3.90
N ILE A 137 3.36 5.47 4.86
CA ILE A 137 4.25 4.79 5.80
C ILE A 137 3.44 3.81 6.66
N LEU A 138 2.35 4.29 7.28
CA LEU A 138 1.52 3.46 8.16
C LEU A 138 0.92 2.26 7.42
N TYR A 139 0.40 2.50 6.21
CA TYR A 139 -0.10 1.44 5.34
C TYR A 139 0.99 0.39 5.05
N THR A 140 2.18 0.83 4.64
CA THR A 140 3.31 -0.06 4.30
C THR A 140 3.78 -0.85 5.53
N VAL A 141 3.90 -0.20 6.69
CA VAL A 141 4.31 -0.82 7.95
C VAL A 141 3.33 -1.91 8.35
N LEU A 142 2.05 -1.59 8.44
CA LEU A 142 1.01 -2.56 8.82
C LEU A 142 0.92 -3.71 7.82
N THR A 143 1.03 -3.42 6.52
CA THR A 143 1.10 -4.46 5.48
C THR A 143 2.32 -5.36 5.66
N SER A 144 3.49 -4.81 6.03
CA SER A 144 4.70 -5.60 6.28
C SER A 144 4.58 -6.53 7.50
N PHE A 145 3.69 -6.20 8.43
CA PHE A 145 3.35 -7.06 9.58
C PHE A 145 2.30 -8.12 9.24
N GLY A 146 1.76 -8.10 8.02
CA GLY A 146 0.73 -9.02 7.58
C GLY A 146 -0.69 -8.60 7.95
N ALA A 147 -0.90 -7.32 8.27
CA ALA A 147 -2.21 -6.78 8.61
C ALA A 147 -3.20 -6.87 7.44
N ASP A 148 -4.46 -7.16 7.75
CA ASP A 148 -5.58 -6.98 6.82
C ASP A 148 -5.99 -5.50 6.83
N ILE A 149 -5.27 -4.71 6.04
CA ILE A 149 -5.46 -3.26 5.92
C ILE A 149 -5.79 -2.88 4.49
N SER A 150 -6.72 -1.95 4.33
CA SER A 150 -7.08 -1.32 3.06
C SER A 150 -7.00 0.20 3.17
N ALA A 151 -6.60 0.85 2.08
CA ALA A 151 -6.50 2.30 1.99
C ALA A 151 -7.67 2.87 1.18
N ASN A 152 -8.02 4.12 1.47
CA ASN A 152 -8.95 4.91 0.67
C ASN A 152 -10.31 4.24 0.44
N GLN A 153 -10.84 3.58 1.45
CA GLN A 153 -12.08 2.81 1.33
C GLN A 153 -13.32 3.71 1.33
N GLU A 154 -14.14 3.59 0.29
CA GLU A 154 -15.43 4.29 0.24
C GLU A 154 -16.39 3.75 1.30
N THR A 155 -17.05 4.67 1.99
CA THR A 155 -18.07 4.41 3.01
C THR A 155 -19.34 5.20 2.69
N ALA A 156 -20.43 4.89 3.36
CA ALA A 156 -21.68 5.63 3.19
C ALA A 156 -21.60 7.12 3.60
N LEU A 157 -20.61 7.49 4.40
CA LEU A 157 -20.43 8.85 4.95
C LEU A 157 -19.25 9.61 4.33
N GLY A 158 -18.46 8.96 3.48
CA GLY A 158 -17.27 9.54 2.89
C GLY A 158 -16.22 8.47 2.60
N LYS A 159 -14.96 8.86 2.61
CA LYS A 159 -13.82 7.99 2.32
C LYS A 159 -12.94 7.88 3.57
N ALA A 160 -12.75 6.68 4.05
CA ALA A 160 -11.84 6.39 5.14
C ALA A 160 -10.40 6.30 4.62
N ASP A 161 -9.44 6.93 5.31
CA ASP A 161 -8.03 6.90 4.91
C ASP A 161 -7.48 5.46 4.98
N LEU A 162 -7.59 4.83 6.13
CA LEU A 162 -7.18 3.44 6.34
C LEU A 162 -8.25 2.67 7.12
N VAL A 163 -8.47 1.42 6.73
CA VAL A 163 -9.33 0.48 7.45
C VAL A 163 -8.53 -0.77 7.80
N LEU A 164 -8.30 -0.98 9.10
CA LEU A 164 -7.61 -2.15 9.64
C LEU A 164 -8.65 -3.14 10.17
N LYS A 165 -8.67 -4.34 9.60
CA LYS A 165 -9.56 -5.42 10.03
C LYS A 165 -8.82 -6.34 10.99
N MET A 166 -9.38 -6.48 12.17
CA MET A 166 -8.94 -7.41 13.21
C MET A 166 -9.97 -8.53 13.36
N PRO A 167 -9.65 -9.64 14.02
CA PRO A 167 -10.58 -10.77 14.17
C PRO A 167 -11.90 -10.42 14.83
N LYS A 168 -11.93 -9.40 15.71
CA LYS A 168 -13.11 -9.00 16.48
C LYS A 168 -13.56 -7.56 16.22
N THR A 169 -12.67 -6.72 15.71
CA THR A 169 -12.87 -5.26 15.63
C THR A 169 -12.40 -4.72 14.28
N ILE A 170 -13.07 -3.72 13.78
CA ILE A 170 -12.62 -2.95 12.60
C ILE A 170 -12.22 -1.56 13.09
N TYR A 171 -10.98 -1.16 12.83
CA TYR A 171 -10.48 0.17 13.13
C TYR A 171 -10.50 1.00 11.87
N VAL A 172 -11.11 2.19 11.97
CA VAL A 172 -11.05 3.24 10.95
C VAL A 172 -10.04 4.26 11.43
N ILE A 173 -9.05 4.55 10.61
CA ILE A 173 -7.92 5.42 10.93
C ILE A 173 -7.99 6.60 9.97
N GLU A 174 -8.04 7.80 10.52
CA GLU A 174 -7.96 9.08 9.84
C GLU A 174 -6.62 9.74 10.20
N ILE A 175 -5.95 10.36 9.24
CA ILE A 175 -4.61 10.92 9.38
C ILE A 175 -4.59 12.42 9.07
#